data_14e940236fcd3f3de27435fd89c3c3c3
#
_entry.id   14e940236fcd3f3de27435fd89c3c3c3
#
_cell.length_a   1.000
_cell.length_b   1.000
_cell.length_c   1.000
_cell.angle_alpha   90.00
_cell.angle_beta   90.00
_cell.angle_gamma   90.00
#
_symmetry.space_group_name_H-M   'P 1'
#
loop_
_entity.id
_entity.type
_entity.pdbx_description
1 polymer ?
#
loop_
_entity_poly.entity_id
_entity_poly.type
_entity_poly.pdbx_seq_one_letter_code
_entity_poly.pdbx_strand_id
1 'polypeptide(L)'
;MTDIVIVNRCTVLTDAQIKACLPAFQAQVLEDFAPHWHYTATLHFAGLKNAVPSGMWPLYILDTTDVPGAGGYHDDNTGTPEGKVFAADAMQYGEAWTIDLTHELLEMLADADANTILPLPAPYSQYHCLQEVCDAVEADRNGYAKHRWPTVRLTDFCYPAYFTGGPGPYDAMRRLRAPAPALLSGGYLGIELPDGQWTQITKRDELGRASRRSHRMHSRLGRRLVKV
;
A
#
# COMPACT_ATOMS: atom_id res chain seq x y z
N MET A 1 9.58 -1.09 -17.84
CA MET A 1 9.25 0.05 -16.95
C MET A 1 7.78 0.28 -17.10
N THR A 2 7.04 0.29 -16.01
CA THR A 2 5.58 0.46 -15.99
C THR A 2 5.24 1.94 -16.01
N ASP A 3 4.21 2.35 -16.74
CA ASP A 3 3.68 3.70 -16.71
C ASP A 3 2.46 3.74 -15.81
N ILE A 4 2.52 4.52 -14.72
CA ILE A 4 1.41 4.69 -13.77
C ILE A 4 0.92 6.13 -13.83
N VAL A 5 -0.38 6.33 -13.98
CA VAL A 5 -0.98 7.66 -14.00
C VAL A 5 -1.77 7.91 -12.72
N ILE A 6 -1.34 8.92 -11.96
CA ILE A 6 -2.08 9.43 -10.81
C ILE A 6 -3.23 10.30 -11.33
N VAL A 7 -4.46 9.90 -11.01
CA VAL A 7 -5.68 10.48 -11.59
C VAL A 7 -6.46 11.23 -10.51
N ASN A 8 -6.54 12.55 -10.62
CA ASN A 8 -7.39 13.32 -9.72
C ASN A 8 -8.86 13.12 -10.07
N ARG A 9 -9.65 12.60 -9.12
CA ARG A 9 -11.10 12.49 -9.17
C ARG A 9 -11.76 13.01 -7.88
N CYS A 10 -10.96 13.58 -6.98
CA CYS A 10 -11.46 14.15 -5.73
C CYS A 10 -11.75 15.65 -5.87
N THR A 11 -12.53 16.18 -4.95
CA THR A 11 -12.87 17.62 -4.87
C THR A 11 -12.09 18.35 -3.78
N VAL A 12 -11.48 17.62 -2.85
CA VAL A 12 -10.77 18.21 -1.69
C VAL A 12 -9.32 18.59 -2.00
N LEU A 13 -8.75 18.10 -3.11
CA LEU A 13 -7.40 18.44 -3.55
C LEU A 13 -7.41 19.06 -4.94
N THR A 14 -6.59 20.08 -5.13
CA THR A 14 -6.35 20.67 -6.44
C THR A 14 -5.32 19.87 -7.23
N ASP A 15 -5.39 19.94 -8.56
CA ASP A 15 -4.37 19.37 -9.45
C ASP A 15 -2.96 19.88 -9.12
N ALA A 16 -2.82 21.13 -8.69
CA ALA A 16 -1.53 21.73 -8.33
C ALA A 16 -0.95 21.09 -7.07
N GLN A 17 -1.76 20.81 -6.05
CA GLN A 17 -1.32 20.13 -4.83
C GLN A 17 -0.82 18.72 -5.12
N ILE A 18 -1.54 17.96 -5.93
CA ILE A 18 -1.13 16.60 -6.31
C ILE A 18 0.16 16.63 -7.13
N LYS A 19 0.24 17.48 -8.16
CA LYS A 19 1.44 17.63 -8.99
C LYS A 19 2.67 18.02 -8.19
N ALA A 20 2.52 18.83 -7.16
CA ALA A 20 3.64 19.21 -6.28
C ALA A 20 4.23 18.01 -5.51
N CYS A 21 3.46 16.94 -5.30
CA CYS A 21 3.92 15.73 -4.61
C CYS A 21 4.56 14.69 -5.55
N LEU A 22 4.27 14.73 -6.86
CA LEU A 22 4.76 13.73 -7.82
C LEU A 22 6.28 13.49 -7.77
N PRO A 23 7.14 14.53 -7.69
CA PRO A 23 8.58 14.30 -7.63
C PRO A 23 9.02 13.50 -6.40
N ALA A 24 8.31 13.63 -5.27
CA ALA A 24 8.59 12.85 -4.06
C ALA A 24 8.17 11.38 -4.24
N PHE A 25 7.00 11.13 -4.84
CA PHE A 25 6.53 9.79 -5.15
C PHE A 25 7.44 9.09 -6.15
N GLN A 26 7.84 9.79 -7.22
CA GLN A 26 8.78 9.25 -8.20
C GLN A 26 10.14 8.92 -7.58
N ALA A 27 10.63 9.77 -6.69
CA ALA A 27 11.87 9.52 -5.97
C ALA A 27 11.77 8.32 -5.01
N GLN A 28 10.62 8.10 -4.37
CA GLN A 28 10.41 6.89 -3.56
C GLN A 28 10.49 5.63 -4.42
N VAL A 29 9.80 5.61 -5.56
CA VAL A 29 9.83 4.46 -6.48
C VAL A 29 11.25 4.16 -6.95
N LEU A 30 11.99 5.16 -7.41
CA LEU A 30 13.29 4.95 -8.06
C LEU A 30 14.44 4.80 -7.07
N GLU A 31 14.44 5.55 -5.97
CA GLU A 31 15.58 5.63 -5.07
C GLU A 31 15.46 4.69 -3.87
N ASP A 32 14.23 4.42 -3.39
CA ASP A 32 14.00 3.62 -2.19
C ASP A 32 13.46 2.22 -2.51
N PHE A 33 12.48 2.11 -3.41
CA PHE A 33 11.80 0.86 -3.71
C PHE A 33 12.53 0.00 -4.75
N ALA A 34 12.82 0.56 -5.92
CA ALA A 34 13.40 -0.16 -7.05
C ALA A 34 14.74 -0.87 -6.74
N PRO A 35 15.65 -0.32 -5.91
CA PRO A 35 16.88 -1.01 -5.57
C PRO A 35 16.68 -2.36 -4.85
N HIS A 36 15.54 -2.56 -4.20
CA HIS A 36 15.24 -3.76 -3.42
C HIS A 36 14.26 -4.71 -4.12
N TRP A 37 13.24 -4.14 -4.76
CA TRP A 37 12.18 -4.91 -5.42
C TRP A 37 12.40 -5.12 -6.91
N HIS A 38 13.33 -4.38 -7.53
CA HIS A 38 13.65 -4.43 -8.96
C HIS A 38 12.47 -4.06 -9.88
N TYR A 39 11.42 -3.48 -9.34
CA TYR A 39 10.30 -2.90 -10.09
C TYR A 39 10.47 -1.39 -10.19
N THR A 40 10.14 -0.84 -11.35
CA THR A 40 10.23 0.61 -11.61
C THR A 40 9.00 1.09 -12.34
N ALA A 41 8.63 2.34 -12.10
CA ALA A 41 7.56 3.01 -12.85
C ALA A 41 7.94 4.44 -13.18
N THR A 42 7.37 4.95 -14.27
CA THR A 42 7.28 6.38 -14.55
C THR A 42 5.91 6.86 -14.09
N LEU A 43 5.88 7.88 -13.25
CA LEU A 43 4.65 8.45 -12.74
C LEU A 43 4.19 9.63 -13.61
N HIS A 44 2.95 9.56 -14.07
CA HIS A 44 2.26 10.58 -14.84
C HIS A 44 1.12 11.19 -14.01
N PHE A 45 0.53 12.25 -14.52
CA PHE A 45 -0.61 12.90 -13.87
C PHE A 45 -1.74 13.17 -14.87
N ALA A 46 -2.96 12.83 -14.48
CA ALA A 46 -4.18 13.21 -15.16
C ALA A 46 -5.10 14.01 -14.22
N GLY A 47 -5.42 15.24 -14.61
CA GLY A 47 -6.30 16.11 -13.84
C GLY A 47 -7.77 15.65 -13.87
N LEU A 48 -8.61 16.36 -13.11
CA LEU A 48 -10.01 16.00 -12.86
C LEU A 48 -10.84 15.71 -14.13
N LYS A 49 -10.55 16.42 -15.23
CA LYS A 49 -11.29 16.29 -16.49
C LYS A 49 -10.58 15.45 -17.55
N ASN A 50 -9.39 14.95 -17.27
CA ASN A 50 -8.61 14.26 -18.27
C ASN A 50 -8.95 12.76 -18.30
N ALA A 51 -8.99 12.20 -19.50
CA ALA A 51 -9.07 10.75 -19.65
C ALA A 51 -7.79 10.07 -19.16
N VAL A 52 -7.91 8.82 -18.73
CA VAL A 52 -6.76 7.96 -18.44
C VAL A 52 -6.11 7.58 -19.78
N PRO A 53 -4.81 7.82 -19.97
CA PRO A 53 -4.14 7.40 -21.20
C PRO A 53 -4.15 5.86 -21.32
N SER A 54 -4.33 5.37 -22.53
CA SER A 54 -4.35 3.93 -22.79
C SER A 54 -3.00 3.28 -22.46
N GLY A 55 -3.03 2.11 -21.86
CA GLY A 55 -1.84 1.32 -21.52
C GLY A 55 -1.14 1.73 -20.22
N MET A 56 -1.62 2.75 -19.52
CA MET A 56 -1.13 3.12 -18.19
C MET A 56 -1.99 2.49 -17.10
N TRP A 57 -1.36 2.19 -15.96
CA TRP A 57 -2.06 1.75 -14.76
C TRP A 57 -2.60 2.96 -13.99
N PRO A 58 -3.90 3.11 -13.80
CA PRO A 58 -4.45 4.25 -13.08
C PRO A 58 -4.37 4.05 -11.57
N LEU A 59 -3.95 5.10 -10.86
CA LEU A 59 -4.07 5.24 -9.42
C LEU A 59 -4.96 6.44 -9.11
N TYR A 60 -6.21 6.17 -8.74
CA TYR A 60 -7.24 7.19 -8.55
C TYR A 60 -7.18 7.80 -7.15
N ILE A 61 -7.26 9.13 -7.10
CA ILE A 61 -7.53 9.87 -5.86
C ILE A 61 -9.00 10.27 -5.88
N LEU A 62 -9.77 9.73 -4.96
CA LEU A 62 -11.21 9.94 -4.79
C LEU A 62 -11.49 10.68 -3.49
N ASP A 63 -12.69 11.19 -3.28
CA ASP A 63 -13.05 11.83 -2.02
C ASP A 63 -13.28 10.79 -0.92
N THR A 64 -14.20 9.85 -1.14
CA THR A 64 -14.65 8.90 -0.13
C THR A 64 -14.62 7.47 -0.65
N THR A 65 -14.47 6.52 0.28
CA THR A 65 -14.38 5.11 -0.05
C THR A 65 -15.70 4.55 -0.61
N ASP A 66 -15.57 3.71 -1.64
CA ASP A 66 -16.63 2.85 -2.16
C ASP A 66 -16.69 1.49 -1.43
N VAL A 67 -15.77 1.24 -0.50
CA VAL A 67 -15.69 0.03 0.32
C VAL A 67 -15.59 0.40 1.79
N PRO A 68 -16.57 0.07 2.63
CA PRO A 68 -16.56 0.43 4.04
C PRO A 68 -15.26 0.05 4.75
N GLY A 69 -14.61 1.05 5.37
CA GLY A 69 -13.38 0.87 6.13
C GLY A 69 -12.07 0.81 5.31
N ALA A 70 -12.11 0.84 3.97
CA ALA A 70 -10.90 0.88 3.17
C ALA A 70 -10.31 2.29 3.10
N GLY A 71 -9.02 2.44 3.37
CA GLY A 71 -8.27 3.69 3.15
C GLY A 71 -7.75 3.83 1.74
N GLY A 72 -7.53 2.71 1.08
CA GLY A 72 -7.18 2.53 -0.31
C GLY A 72 -7.25 1.05 -0.65
N TYR A 73 -7.10 0.73 -1.92
CA TYR A 73 -6.93 -0.63 -2.40
C TYR A 73 -6.45 -0.61 -3.85
N HIS A 74 -5.86 -1.73 -4.28
CA HIS A 74 -5.58 -1.98 -5.69
C HIS A 74 -6.12 -3.34 -6.11
N ASP A 75 -6.40 -3.51 -7.39
CA ASP A 75 -6.81 -4.76 -8.01
C ASP A 75 -6.59 -4.73 -9.54
N ASP A 76 -6.86 -5.87 -10.20
CA ASP A 76 -6.84 -6.01 -11.67
C ASP A 76 -8.21 -6.37 -12.25
N ASN A 77 -9.29 -6.11 -11.54
CA ASN A 77 -10.64 -6.56 -11.92
C ASN A 77 -11.08 -6.12 -13.33
N THR A 78 -10.45 -5.07 -13.86
CA THR A 78 -10.71 -4.56 -15.22
C THR A 78 -9.79 -5.18 -16.28
N GLY A 79 -8.84 -6.05 -15.89
CA GLY A 79 -7.79 -6.59 -16.75
C GLY A 79 -6.61 -5.63 -16.91
N THR A 80 -6.58 -4.56 -16.14
CA THR A 80 -5.46 -3.62 -16.00
C THR A 80 -5.33 -3.30 -14.52
N PRO A 81 -4.14 -3.41 -13.93
CA PRO A 81 -3.93 -3.03 -12.54
C PRO A 81 -4.39 -1.60 -12.29
N GLU A 82 -5.21 -1.41 -11.27
CA GLU A 82 -5.68 -0.10 -10.84
C GLU A 82 -5.67 0.04 -9.33
N GLY A 83 -5.46 1.26 -8.83
CA GLY A 83 -5.53 1.56 -7.41
C GLY A 83 -6.47 2.72 -7.13
N LYS A 84 -6.98 2.76 -5.90
CA LYS A 84 -7.85 3.83 -5.40
C LYS A 84 -7.45 4.23 -3.99
N VAL A 85 -7.41 5.53 -3.75
CA VAL A 85 -7.21 6.13 -2.43
C VAL A 85 -8.24 7.22 -2.17
N PHE A 86 -8.55 7.50 -0.90
CA PHE A 86 -9.70 8.30 -0.50
C PHE A 86 -9.24 9.52 0.31
N ALA A 87 -8.98 10.63 -0.40
CA ALA A 87 -8.33 11.80 0.19
C ALA A 87 -9.18 12.51 1.26
N ALA A 88 -10.49 12.68 1.05
CA ALA A 88 -11.34 13.32 2.05
C ALA A 88 -11.47 12.46 3.32
N ASP A 89 -11.57 11.14 3.16
CA ASP A 89 -11.60 10.23 4.31
C ASP A 89 -10.28 10.28 5.08
N ALA A 90 -9.12 10.25 4.40
CA ALA A 90 -7.82 10.37 5.06
C ALA A 90 -7.73 11.67 5.87
N MET A 91 -8.08 12.80 5.26
CA MET A 91 -8.04 14.11 5.90
C MET A 91 -9.01 14.22 7.09
N GLN A 92 -10.21 13.61 6.98
CA GLN A 92 -11.18 13.57 8.08
C GLN A 92 -10.64 12.86 9.31
N TYR A 93 -9.82 11.82 9.12
CA TYR A 93 -9.18 11.08 10.21
C TYR A 93 -7.82 11.66 10.64
N GLY A 94 -7.40 12.80 10.04
CA GLY A 94 -6.10 13.43 10.31
C GLY A 94 -4.92 12.63 9.77
N GLU A 95 -5.14 11.81 8.77
CA GLU A 95 -4.14 11.00 8.08
C GLU A 95 -3.66 11.69 6.80
N ALA A 96 -2.43 11.40 6.39
CA ALA A 96 -1.87 11.96 5.17
C ALA A 96 -2.28 11.12 3.96
N TRP A 97 -3.11 11.68 3.08
CA TRP A 97 -3.53 11.03 1.83
C TRP A 97 -2.33 10.58 0.95
N THR A 98 -1.18 11.24 1.09
CA THR A 98 0.04 10.89 0.36
C THR A 98 0.64 9.57 0.83
N ILE A 99 0.44 9.20 2.11
CA ILE A 99 0.81 7.88 2.64
C ILE A 99 -0.09 6.82 2.02
N ASP A 100 -1.40 7.03 1.98
CA ASP A 100 -2.33 6.10 1.36
C ASP A 100 -2.00 5.91 -0.14
N LEU A 101 -1.70 7.01 -0.84
CA LEU A 101 -1.35 6.96 -2.25
C LEU A 101 -0.06 6.16 -2.50
N THR A 102 0.98 6.45 -1.73
CA THR A 102 2.25 5.74 -1.90
C THR A 102 2.19 4.29 -1.41
N HIS A 103 1.32 3.97 -0.48
CA HIS A 103 1.02 2.61 -0.06
C HIS A 103 0.48 1.78 -1.24
N GLU A 104 -0.63 2.22 -1.85
CA GLU A 104 -1.22 1.50 -2.98
C GLU A 104 -0.30 1.50 -4.21
N LEU A 105 0.47 2.57 -4.42
CA LEU A 105 1.45 2.65 -5.49
C LEU A 105 2.52 1.55 -5.40
N LEU A 106 3.10 1.35 -4.22
CA LEU A 106 4.17 0.37 -4.04
C LEU A 106 3.63 -1.06 -4.03
N GLU A 107 2.43 -1.28 -3.49
CA GLU A 107 1.78 -2.59 -3.54
C GLU A 107 1.37 -2.98 -4.96
N MET A 108 0.78 -2.06 -5.74
CA MET A 108 0.54 -2.28 -7.18
C MET A 108 1.82 -2.66 -7.94
N LEU A 109 2.97 -2.08 -7.58
CA LEU A 109 4.24 -2.42 -8.21
C LEU A 109 4.76 -3.79 -7.79
N ALA A 110 4.57 -4.18 -6.53
CA ALA A 110 5.05 -5.45 -5.99
C ALA A 110 4.14 -6.63 -6.38
N ASP A 111 2.84 -6.40 -6.42
CA ASP A 111 1.80 -7.40 -6.68
C ASP A 111 0.62 -6.78 -7.45
N ALA A 112 0.82 -6.55 -8.75
CA ALA A 112 -0.12 -5.85 -9.61
C ALA A 112 -1.55 -6.43 -9.58
N ASP A 113 -1.65 -7.75 -9.44
CA ASP A 113 -2.91 -8.49 -9.46
C ASP A 113 -3.47 -8.71 -8.04
N ALA A 114 -2.80 -8.18 -7.01
CA ALA A 114 -3.13 -8.35 -5.60
C ALA A 114 -3.40 -9.83 -5.21
N ASN A 115 -2.62 -10.77 -5.75
CA ASN A 115 -2.88 -12.21 -5.60
C ASN A 115 -1.65 -13.05 -5.22
N THR A 116 -0.49 -12.45 -5.03
CA THR A 116 0.72 -13.18 -4.66
C THR A 116 0.65 -13.66 -3.21
N ILE A 117 0.72 -14.98 -3.05
CA ILE A 117 0.68 -15.66 -1.76
C ILE A 117 2.05 -16.30 -1.53
N LEU A 118 2.65 -16.02 -0.39
CA LEU A 118 3.98 -16.50 -0.01
C LEU A 118 3.93 -17.30 1.29
N PRO A 119 4.70 -18.39 1.43
CA PRO A 119 4.86 -19.04 2.73
C PRO A 119 5.55 -18.11 3.71
N LEU A 120 5.12 -18.10 4.97
CA LEU A 120 5.83 -17.36 6.00
C LEU A 120 7.24 -17.98 6.23
N PRO A 121 8.24 -17.17 6.62
CA PRO A 121 9.55 -17.67 7.00
C PRO A 121 9.49 -18.67 8.18
N ALA A 122 10.47 -19.57 8.24
CA ALA A 122 10.60 -20.45 9.38
C ALA A 122 10.67 -19.64 10.71
N PRO A 123 10.05 -20.12 11.80
CA PRO A 123 9.43 -21.44 11.98
C PRO A 123 7.94 -21.50 11.57
N TYR A 124 7.40 -20.51 10.85
CA TYR A 124 5.97 -20.34 10.55
C TYR A 124 5.59 -20.79 9.14
N SER A 125 6.41 -21.62 8.47
CA SER A 125 6.25 -22.01 7.06
C SER A 125 4.98 -22.80 6.72
N GLN A 126 4.22 -23.23 7.73
CA GLN A 126 2.89 -23.84 7.55
C GLN A 126 1.78 -22.82 7.31
N TYR A 127 2.06 -21.53 7.43
CA TYR A 127 1.16 -20.43 7.14
C TYR A 127 1.61 -19.72 5.86
N HIS A 128 0.67 -19.11 5.16
CA HIS A 128 0.94 -18.25 4.00
C HIS A 128 0.50 -16.82 4.29
N CYS A 129 1.10 -15.85 3.62
CA CYS A 129 0.67 -14.45 3.69
C CYS A 129 0.52 -13.85 2.31
N LEU A 130 -0.27 -12.77 2.23
CA LEU A 130 -0.31 -11.92 1.05
C LEU A 130 0.99 -11.10 0.95
N GLN A 131 1.46 -10.86 -0.27
CA GLN A 131 2.62 -9.99 -0.54
C GLN A 131 2.17 -8.53 -0.58
N GLU A 132 1.63 -8.02 0.53
CA GLU A 132 1.29 -6.61 0.69
C GLU A 132 2.47 -5.92 1.38
N VAL A 133 3.22 -5.15 0.60
CA VAL A 133 4.56 -4.69 1.02
C VAL A 133 4.52 -3.56 2.04
N CYS A 134 3.39 -2.88 2.20
CA CYS A 134 3.24 -1.75 3.12
C CYS A 134 2.43 -2.09 4.38
N ASP A 135 1.65 -3.17 4.36
CA ASP A 135 0.69 -3.50 5.42
C ASP A 135 1.35 -3.74 6.78
N ALA A 136 2.46 -4.50 6.81
CA ALA A 136 3.13 -4.86 8.06
C ALA A 136 3.75 -3.65 8.79
N VAL A 137 3.98 -2.57 8.08
CA VAL A 137 4.58 -1.32 8.58
C VAL A 137 3.62 -0.14 8.51
N GLU A 138 2.35 -0.39 8.22
CA GLU A 138 1.32 0.64 8.06
C GLU A 138 1.17 1.48 9.33
N ALA A 139 0.88 2.68 9.19
CA ALA A 139 0.38 3.79 10.00
C ALA A 139 1.14 5.07 9.64
N ASP A 140 0.49 6.22 9.73
CA ASP A 140 1.10 7.51 9.40
C ASP A 140 2.39 7.79 10.14
N ARG A 141 2.47 7.43 11.43
CA ARG A 141 3.68 7.61 12.23
C ARG A 141 4.87 6.79 11.74
N ASN A 142 4.64 5.72 11.00
CA ASN A 142 5.69 4.88 10.43
C ASN A 142 6.21 5.44 9.09
N GLY A 143 5.44 6.30 8.44
CA GLY A 143 5.87 6.97 7.23
C GLY A 143 7.04 7.93 7.45
N TYR A 144 7.63 8.36 6.34
CA TYR A 144 8.78 9.26 6.32
C TYR A 144 8.61 10.38 5.29
N ALA A 145 9.58 11.30 5.23
CA ALA A 145 9.67 12.30 4.19
C ALA A 145 11.12 12.38 3.69
N LYS A 146 11.30 12.63 2.42
CA LYS A 146 12.65 12.89 1.88
C LYS A 146 13.05 14.34 2.17
N HIS A 147 14.33 14.57 2.43
CA HIS A 147 14.86 15.91 2.72
C HIS A 147 14.49 16.95 1.65
N ARG A 148 14.45 16.55 0.37
CA ARG A 148 14.07 17.43 -0.74
C ARG A 148 12.57 17.81 -0.74
N TRP A 149 11.71 17.02 -0.08
CA TRP A 149 10.26 17.24 0.01
C TRP A 149 9.77 16.98 1.45
N PRO A 150 10.15 17.83 2.42
CA PRO A 150 9.94 17.56 3.84
C PRO A 150 8.47 17.60 4.26
N THR A 151 7.59 18.15 3.45
CA THR A 151 6.14 18.23 3.69
C THR A 151 5.34 17.08 3.07
N VAL A 152 5.97 16.27 2.22
CA VAL A 152 5.31 15.13 1.56
C VAL A 152 5.60 13.87 2.36
N ARG A 153 4.57 13.31 2.98
CA ARG A 153 4.68 12.07 3.74
C ARG A 153 4.60 10.88 2.78
N LEU A 154 5.49 9.92 2.94
CA LEU A 154 5.60 8.70 2.15
C LEU A 154 5.42 7.50 3.07
N THR A 155 4.80 6.42 2.57
CA THR A 155 4.65 5.19 3.34
C THR A 155 5.99 4.51 3.58
N ASP A 156 6.16 3.84 4.72
CA ASP A 156 7.19 2.81 4.90
C ASP A 156 6.79 1.53 4.15
N PHE A 157 7.73 0.65 3.85
CA PHE A 157 7.46 -0.59 3.13
C PHE A 157 8.46 -1.69 3.49
N CYS A 158 8.02 -2.93 3.41
CA CYS A 158 8.84 -4.11 3.64
C CYS A 158 9.75 -4.43 2.46
N TYR A 159 10.96 -4.89 2.75
CA TYR A 159 11.88 -5.44 1.76
C TYR A 159 11.60 -6.92 1.49
N PRO A 160 12.08 -7.50 0.37
CA PRO A 160 11.92 -8.93 0.08
C PRO A 160 12.39 -9.84 1.22
N ALA A 161 13.43 -9.43 1.97
CA ALA A 161 13.93 -10.17 3.13
C ALA A 161 12.89 -10.38 4.24
N TYR A 162 11.90 -9.48 4.36
CA TYR A 162 10.79 -9.63 5.29
C TYR A 162 9.97 -10.88 4.98
N PHE A 163 9.66 -11.11 3.73
CA PHE A 163 8.84 -12.24 3.28
C PHE A 163 9.64 -13.55 3.17
N THR A 164 10.92 -13.48 2.85
CA THR A 164 11.77 -14.67 2.63
C THR A 164 12.51 -15.16 3.87
N GLY A 165 12.57 -14.37 4.95
CA GLY A 165 13.31 -14.72 6.16
C GLY A 165 14.83 -14.57 6.04
N GLY A 166 15.31 -13.85 5.02
CA GLY A 166 16.72 -13.50 4.87
C GLY A 166 17.23 -12.53 5.94
N PRO A 167 18.51 -12.16 5.92
CA PRO A 167 19.05 -11.14 6.82
C PRO A 167 18.45 -9.77 6.52
N GLY A 168 18.10 -9.01 7.59
CA GLY A 168 17.57 -7.63 7.46
C GLY A 168 18.55 -6.64 6.80
N PRO A 169 18.15 -5.42 6.56
CA PRO A 169 16.92 -4.80 7.07
C PRO A 169 15.65 -5.34 6.42
N TYR A 170 14.50 -5.22 7.14
CA TYR A 170 13.22 -5.79 6.70
C TYR A 170 12.25 -4.75 6.17
N ASP A 171 12.48 -3.48 6.45
CA ASP A 171 11.68 -2.32 6.00
C ASP A 171 12.58 -1.13 5.67
N ALA A 172 12.08 -0.17 4.92
CA ALA A 172 12.84 0.99 4.47
C ALA A 172 13.30 1.87 5.64
N MET A 173 12.50 1.98 6.68
CA MET A 173 12.83 2.76 7.87
C MET A 173 13.61 1.96 8.93
N ARG A 174 13.93 0.69 8.67
CA ARG A 174 14.73 -0.21 9.54
C ARG A 174 14.17 -0.35 10.96
N ARG A 175 12.86 -0.35 11.11
CA ARG A 175 12.15 -0.45 12.39
C ARG A 175 11.75 -1.89 12.74
N LEU A 176 11.46 -2.72 11.74
CA LEU A 176 11.22 -4.14 11.92
C LEU A 176 12.51 -4.85 12.37
N ARG A 177 12.39 -5.68 13.39
CA ARG A 177 13.53 -6.40 14.00
C ARG A 177 13.60 -7.87 13.60
N ALA A 178 12.59 -8.36 12.91
CA ALA A 178 12.48 -9.74 12.46
C ALA A 178 11.69 -9.79 11.13
N PRO A 179 11.81 -10.87 10.36
CA PRO A 179 10.97 -11.10 9.18
C PRO A 179 9.53 -11.36 9.58
N ALA A 180 8.66 -11.59 8.58
CA ALA A 180 7.27 -11.94 8.80
C ALA A 180 7.15 -13.15 9.77
N PRO A 181 6.21 -13.12 10.72
CA PRO A 181 5.08 -12.21 10.86
C PRO A 181 5.30 -11.01 11.80
N ALA A 182 6.51 -10.44 11.88
CA ALA A 182 6.76 -9.26 12.71
C ALA A 182 5.99 -8.03 12.17
N LEU A 183 5.39 -7.24 13.05
CA LEU A 183 4.57 -6.08 12.69
C LEU A 183 5.03 -4.85 13.46
N LEU A 184 4.97 -3.68 12.81
CA LEU A 184 5.00 -2.41 13.52
C LEU A 184 3.63 -2.13 14.14
N SER A 185 3.59 -1.18 15.10
CA SER A 185 2.34 -0.74 15.68
C SER A 185 1.49 -0.05 14.62
N GLY A 186 0.24 -0.51 14.45
CA GLY A 186 -0.69 -0.11 13.40
C GLY A 186 -0.61 -0.97 12.13
N GLY A 187 0.45 -1.75 11.97
CA GLY A 187 0.56 -2.69 10.87
C GLY A 187 -0.22 -3.98 11.10
N TYR A 188 -0.51 -4.66 10.02
CA TYR A 188 -1.18 -5.95 10.00
C TYR A 188 -0.62 -6.87 8.90
N LEU A 189 -1.01 -8.14 8.94
CA LEU A 189 -0.65 -9.10 7.90
C LEU A 189 -1.83 -10.05 7.67
N GLY A 190 -2.21 -10.23 6.42
CA GLY A 190 -3.14 -11.24 6.00
C GLY A 190 -2.49 -12.61 5.92
N ILE A 191 -2.98 -13.56 6.70
CA ILE A 191 -2.44 -14.91 6.70
C ILE A 191 -3.50 -15.95 6.41
N GLU A 192 -3.09 -16.96 5.66
CA GLU A 192 -3.80 -18.20 5.46
C GLU A 192 -3.38 -19.20 6.51
N LEU A 193 -4.35 -19.73 7.24
CA LEU A 193 -4.18 -20.78 8.23
C LEU A 193 -4.03 -22.14 7.53
N PRO A 194 -3.48 -23.19 8.22
CA PRO A 194 -3.32 -24.50 7.64
C PRO A 194 -4.61 -25.20 7.18
N ASP A 195 -5.77 -24.73 7.64
CA ASP A 195 -7.08 -25.19 7.21
C ASP A 195 -7.65 -24.43 5.98
N GLY A 196 -6.85 -23.52 5.40
CA GLY A 196 -7.23 -22.69 4.26
C GLY A 196 -8.05 -21.45 4.62
N GLN A 197 -8.32 -21.21 5.90
CA GLN A 197 -9.03 -20.00 6.32
C GLN A 197 -8.07 -18.80 6.35
N TRP A 198 -8.57 -17.65 5.90
CA TRP A 198 -7.84 -16.40 5.96
C TRP A 198 -8.19 -15.60 7.22
N THR A 199 -7.20 -15.04 7.84
CA THR A 199 -7.36 -14.13 8.98
C THR A 199 -6.37 -12.99 8.90
N GLN A 200 -6.64 -11.92 9.65
CA GLN A 200 -5.72 -10.80 9.81
C GLN A 200 -5.08 -10.85 11.18
N ILE A 201 -3.77 -10.78 11.24
CA ILE A 201 -3.04 -10.58 12.49
C ILE A 201 -2.61 -9.12 12.61
N THR A 202 -2.71 -8.58 13.81
CA THR A 202 -2.33 -7.20 14.14
C THR A 202 -1.43 -7.20 15.37
N LYS A 203 -0.62 -6.15 15.54
CA LYS A 203 0.11 -5.96 16.78
C LYS A 203 -0.85 -5.53 17.88
N ARG A 204 -0.94 -6.31 18.98
CA ARG A 204 -1.92 -6.16 20.07
C ARG A 204 -1.88 -4.85 20.85
N ASP A 205 -0.87 -4.01 20.69
CA ASP A 205 -0.67 -2.80 21.50
C ASP A 205 -1.62 -1.65 21.17
N GLU A 206 -2.56 -1.82 20.23
CA GLU A 206 -3.51 -0.78 19.80
C GLU A 206 -4.99 -1.17 19.90
N LEU A 207 -5.33 -2.06 20.81
CA LEU A 207 -6.72 -2.50 21.08
C LEU A 207 -7.71 -1.39 21.49
N GLY A 208 -7.36 -0.11 21.41
CA GLY A 208 -8.23 1.02 21.73
C GLY A 208 -8.56 1.96 20.57
N ARG A 209 -7.92 1.83 19.44
CA ARG A 209 -8.23 2.57 18.22
C ARG A 209 -8.47 1.58 17.10
N ALA A 210 -9.72 1.30 16.81
CA ALA A 210 -10.09 0.70 15.53
C ALA A 210 -9.61 1.67 14.45
N SER A 211 -8.41 1.43 13.90
CA SER A 211 -7.90 2.23 12.82
C SER A 211 -8.76 1.94 11.61
N ARG A 212 -9.13 2.98 10.86
CA ARG A 212 -9.80 2.85 9.57
C ARG A 212 -9.10 1.81 8.67
N ARG A 213 -7.82 1.66 8.84
CA ARG A 213 -6.93 0.78 8.08
C ARG A 213 -7.03 -0.70 8.47
N SER A 214 -7.40 -1.03 9.71
CA SER A 214 -7.62 -2.42 10.12
C SER A 214 -8.77 -3.10 9.34
N HIS A 215 -9.61 -2.31 8.66
CA HIS A 215 -10.71 -2.80 7.83
C HIS A 215 -10.34 -3.04 6.37
N ARG A 216 -9.16 -2.59 5.90
CA ARG A 216 -8.73 -2.75 4.50
C ARG A 216 -8.74 -4.21 4.05
N MET A 217 -8.23 -5.09 4.90
CA MET A 217 -8.12 -6.50 4.55
C MET A 217 -9.43 -7.26 4.49
N HIS A 218 -10.38 -6.94 5.36
CA HIS A 218 -11.70 -7.56 5.30
C HIS A 218 -12.38 -7.31 3.94
N SER A 219 -12.16 -6.15 3.33
CA SER A 219 -12.70 -5.84 2.02
C SER A 219 -11.96 -6.56 0.89
N ARG A 220 -10.63 -6.72 0.97
CA ARG A 220 -9.83 -7.47 -0.02
C ARG A 220 -10.10 -8.97 0.05
N LEU A 221 -10.07 -9.56 1.25
CA LEU A 221 -10.43 -10.97 1.46
C LEU A 221 -11.88 -11.27 1.08
N GLY A 222 -12.83 -10.41 1.43
CA GLY A 222 -14.23 -10.56 1.06
C GLY A 222 -14.43 -10.57 -0.47
N ARG A 223 -13.69 -9.79 -1.23
CA ARG A 223 -13.73 -9.81 -2.70
C ARG A 223 -13.13 -11.08 -3.29
N ARG A 224 -12.09 -11.67 -2.70
CA ARG A 224 -11.52 -12.95 -3.16
C ARG A 224 -12.42 -14.14 -2.87
N LEU A 225 -13.06 -14.16 -1.68
CA LEU A 225 -13.96 -15.26 -1.29
C LEU A 225 -15.27 -15.29 -2.09
N VAL A 226 -15.67 -14.18 -2.70
CA VAL A 226 -16.87 -14.10 -3.57
C VAL A 226 -16.59 -14.55 -5.03
N LYS A 227 -15.32 -14.78 -5.40
CA LYS A 227 -14.93 -15.28 -6.74
C LYS A 227 -14.83 -16.82 -6.83
N VAL A 228 -15.34 -17.58 -5.82
CA VAL A 228 -15.44 -19.04 -5.88
C VAL A 228 -16.85 -19.47 -6.28
#